data_1e1e13b1b359538901876e26b50f76c8
#
_entry.id   1e1e13b1b359538901876e26b50f76c8
#
_cell.length_a   1.000
_cell.length_b   1.000
_cell.length_c   1.000
_cell.angle_alpha   90.00
_cell.angle_beta   90.00
_cell.angle_gamma   90.00
#
_symmetry.space_group_name_H-M   'P 1'
#
loop_
_entity.id
_entity.type
_entity.pdbx_description
1 polymer ?
#
loop_
_entity_poly.entity_id
_entity_poly.type
_entity_poly.pdbx_seq_one_letter_code
_entity_poly.pdbx_strand_id
1 'polypeptide(L)'
;QLNATTYGERIKNEIASGIEITDALKQILISENGEINQFDTIAENLMSASIESVQLAPDGVVTDIYPAEGNEAGKIDLIHDKDRGEISCYARDNHTIITQGPFELKQGDYGIAVRNPVYLTDTNKQEYFWGFTIVILRVPDIFSDSIYALSNFGYEYRISKTASPWSDTYKVVYQSDGSLTQPVSYDFKIGAENWRFEITPQSGWRNNTLIAVVTGFFL
;
A
#
# COMPACT_ATOMS: atom_id res chain seq x y z
N GLN A 1 -12.48 2.99 -20.30
CA GLN A 1 -12.48 1.83 -19.39
C GLN A 1 -11.14 1.07 -19.44
N LEU A 2 -10.61 0.74 -20.63
CA LEU A 2 -9.34 0.01 -20.76
C LEU A 2 -8.17 0.72 -20.04
N ASN A 3 -8.04 2.03 -20.18
CA ASN A 3 -6.98 2.79 -19.53
C ASN A 3 -7.08 2.76 -17.99
N ALA A 4 -8.29 2.86 -17.42
CA ALA A 4 -8.50 2.75 -15.97
C ALA A 4 -8.04 1.38 -15.46
N THR A 5 -8.38 0.30 -16.16
CA THR A 5 -7.94 -1.06 -15.82
C THR A 5 -6.42 -1.19 -15.89
N THR A 6 -5.80 -0.73 -17.00
CA THR A 6 -4.34 -0.86 -17.21
C THR A 6 -3.54 -0.13 -16.13
N TYR A 7 -3.88 1.13 -15.85
CA TYR A 7 -3.19 1.90 -14.81
C TYR A 7 -3.55 1.42 -13.40
N GLY A 8 -4.78 0.97 -13.18
CA GLY A 8 -5.20 0.41 -11.90
C GLY A 8 -4.45 -0.87 -11.55
N GLU A 9 -4.26 -1.78 -12.52
CA GLU A 9 -3.42 -2.98 -12.33
C GLU A 9 -1.95 -2.62 -12.07
N ARG A 10 -1.42 -1.60 -12.73
CA ARG A 10 -0.07 -1.11 -12.48
C ARG A 10 0.09 -0.58 -11.05
N ILE A 11 -0.81 0.30 -10.61
CA ILE A 11 -0.84 0.83 -9.23
C ILE A 11 -0.95 -0.29 -8.21
N LYS A 12 -1.81 -1.27 -8.46
CA LYS A 12 -1.93 -2.47 -7.62
C LYS A 12 -0.59 -3.21 -7.49
N ASN A 13 0.13 -3.41 -8.61
CA ASN A 13 1.43 -4.08 -8.60
C ASN A 13 2.51 -3.25 -7.89
N GLU A 14 2.48 -1.92 -8.01
CA GLU A 14 3.37 -1.02 -7.29
C GLU A 14 3.19 -1.16 -5.77
N ILE A 15 1.95 -1.24 -5.27
CA ILE A 15 1.69 -1.51 -3.84
C ILE A 15 2.08 -2.94 -3.47
N ALA A 16 1.81 -3.92 -4.34
CA ALA A 16 2.10 -5.32 -4.09
C ALA A 16 3.59 -5.59 -3.88
N SER A 17 4.49 -4.76 -4.44
CA SER A 17 5.92 -4.86 -4.19
C SER A 17 6.28 -4.75 -2.69
N GLY A 18 5.57 -3.92 -1.93
CA GLY A 18 5.72 -3.85 -0.48
C GLY A 18 5.26 -5.13 0.23
N ILE A 19 4.22 -5.79 -0.29
CA ILE A 19 3.77 -7.09 0.24
C ILE A 19 4.83 -8.16 0.00
N GLU A 20 5.44 -8.21 -1.18
CA GLU A 20 6.50 -9.16 -1.52
C GLU A 20 7.69 -9.06 -0.56
N ILE A 21 8.06 -7.83 -0.16
CA ILE A 21 9.10 -7.62 0.85
C ILE A 21 8.67 -8.19 2.21
N THR A 22 7.45 -7.92 2.65
CA THR A 22 6.97 -8.46 3.93
C THR A 22 6.86 -9.98 3.90
N ASP A 23 6.47 -10.57 2.77
CA ASP A 23 6.43 -12.03 2.58
C ASP A 23 7.84 -12.64 2.60
N ALA A 24 8.82 -12.01 1.94
CA ALA A 24 10.20 -12.49 1.96
C ALA A 24 10.76 -12.53 3.39
N LEU A 25 10.58 -11.45 4.17
CA LEU A 25 10.99 -11.40 5.58
C LEU A 25 10.26 -12.45 6.42
N LYS A 26 8.96 -12.64 6.20
CA LYS A 26 8.17 -13.68 6.86
C LYS A 26 8.72 -15.08 6.59
N GLN A 27 9.11 -15.38 5.35
CA GLN A 27 9.69 -16.68 5.01
C GLN A 27 11.04 -16.89 5.72
N ILE A 28 11.88 -15.86 5.84
CA ILE A 28 13.14 -15.93 6.57
C ILE A 28 12.86 -16.21 8.06
N LEU A 29 11.95 -15.47 8.69
CA LEU A 29 11.55 -15.68 10.09
C LEU A 29 11.06 -17.10 10.34
N ILE A 30 10.23 -17.65 9.45
CA ILE A 30 9.74 -19.03 9.56
C ILE A 30 10.90 -20.02 9.44
N SER A 31 11.83 -19.80 8.51
CA SER A 31 12.97 -20.72 8.30
C SER A 31 14.02 -20.67 9.41
N GLU A 32 14.16 -19.51 10.07
CA GLU A 32 15.15 -19.27 11.13
C GLU A 32 14.52 -19.21 12.54
N ASN A 33 13.32 -19.77 12.71
CA ASN A 33 12.61 -19.88 13.98
C ASN A 33 12.39 -18.54 14.70
N GLY A 34 12.10 -17.49 13.96
CA GLY A 34 11.71 -16.18 14.51
C GLY A 34 12.85 -15.18 14.67
N GLU A 35 14.01 -15.47 14.12
CA GLU A 35 15.17 -14.57 14.15
C GLU A 35 15.61 -14.22 12.72
N ILE A 36 16.13 -13.01 12.52
CA ILE A 36 16.84 -12.62 11.31
C ILE A 36 18.21 -12.07 11.72
N ASN A 37 19.24 -12.93 11.70
CA ASN A 37 20.56 -12.60 12.20
C ASN A 37 21.30 -11.45 11.48
N GLN A 38 20.88 -11.11 10.25
CA GLN A 38 21.48 -10.05 9.43
C GLN A 38 20.39 -9.09 8.92
N PHE A 39 19.46 -8.72 9.80
CA PHE A 39 18.32 -7.90 9.42
C PHE A 39 18.73 -6.63 8.67
N ASP A 40 19.68 -5.85 9.20
CA ASP A 40 20.11 -4.58 8.58
C ASP A 40 20.63 -4.78 7.16
N THR A 41 21.45 -5.81 6.94
CA THR A 41 22.01 -6.12 5.62
C THR A 41 20.92 -6.55 4.63
N ILE A 42 19.94 -7.34 5.08
CA ILE A 42 18.82 -7.78 4.26
C ILE A 42 17.92 -6.58 3.96
N ALA A 43 17.58 -5.81 4.98
CA ALA A 43 16.73 -4.63 4.83
C ALA A 43 17.36 -3.58 3.91
N GLU A 44 18.67 -3.33 4.01
CA GLU A 44 19.40 -2.43 3.11
C GLU A 44 19.25 -2.82 1.64
N ASN A 45 19.35 -4.10 1.33
CA ASN A 45 19.18 -4.62 -0.03
C ASN A 45 17.73 -4.56 -0.55
N LEU A 46 16.75 -4.44 0.35
CA LEU A 46 15.32 -4.30 0.01
C LEU A 46 14.89 -2.84 -0.15
N MET A 47 15.74 -1.88 0.25
CA MET A 47 15.41 -0.45 0.14
C MET A 47 15.34 0.02 -1.30
N SER A 48 14.42 0.93 -1.55
CA SER A 48 14.29 1.71 -2.79
C SER A 48 13.80 3.12 -2.47
N ALA A 49 13.73 4.00 -3.46
CA ALA A 49 13.24 5.36 -3.28
C ALA A 49 11.78 5.41 -2.74
N SER A 50 10.98 4.40 -3.04
CA SER A 50 9.59 4.29 -2.61
C SER A 50 9.40 3.64 -1.24
N ILE A 51 10.47 3.21 -0.57
CA ILE A 51 10.42 2.56 0.74
C ILE A 51 11.03 3.48 1.78
N GLU A 52 10.23 3.86 2.78
CA GLU A 52 10.68 4.66 3.92
C GLU A 52 11.43 3.81 4.93
N SER A 53 10.90 2.64 5.27
CA SER A 53 11.55 1.72 6.20
C SER A 53 11.02 0.29 6.07
N VAL A 54 11.87 -0.65 6.51
CA VAL A 54 11.56 -2.06 6.71
C VAL A 54 11.66 -2.35 8.21
N GLN A 55 10.70 -3.10 8.78
CA GLN A 55 10.60 -3.25 10.23
C GLN A 55 10.17 -4.67 10.62
N LEU A 56 10.61 -5.09 11.81
CA LEU A 56 10.14 -6.30 12.49
C LEU A 56 9.46 -5.90 13.81
N ALA A 57 8.37 -6.55 14.13
CA ALA A 57 7.59 -6.27 15.35
C ALA A 57 7.20 -7.58 16.05
N PRO A 58 8.14 -8.28 16.74
CA PRO A 58 7.80 -9.42 17.57
C PRO A 58 6.80 -9.01 18.66
N ASP A 59 5.81 -9.87 18.91
CA ASP A 59 4.67 -9.62 19.82
C ASP A 59 3.93 -8.29 19.56
N GLY A 60 4.10 -7.72 18.34
CA GLY A 60 3.52 -6.45 17.95
C GLY A 60 4.32 -5.21 18.34
N VAL A 61 5.46 -5.36 19.00
CA VAL A 61 6.35 -4.24 19.36
C VAL A 61 7.47 -4.13 18.33
N VAL A 62 7.60 -2.97 17.70
CA VAL A 62 8.64 -2.73 16.69
C VAL A 62 10.01 -2.68 17.37
N THR A 63 10.85 -3.71 17.13
CA THR A 63 12.19 -3.84 17.71
C THR A 63 13.30 -3.55 16.72
N ASP A 64 13.10 -3.87 15.45
CA ASP A 64 14.08 -3.71 14.39
C ASP A 64 13.51 -2.80 13.30
N ILE A 65 14.28 -1.79 12.92
CA ILE A 65 13.91 -0.80 11.90
C ILE A 65 15.13 -0.46 11.06
N TYR A 66 14.98 -0.56 9.74
CA TYR A 66 15.98 -0.08 8.81
C TYR A 66 15.37 0.96 7.85
N PRO A 67 15.98 2.14 7.62
CA PRO A 67 17.14 2.65 8.36
C PRO A 67 16.80 3.00 9.82
N ALA A 68 17.76 2.82 10.70
CA ALA A 68 17.59 3.12 12.14
C ALA A 68 17.54 4.64 12.42
N GLU A 69 18.19 5.44 11.57
CA GLU A 69 18.25 6.90 11.73
C GLU A 69 16.85 7.53 11.59
N GLY A 70 16.47 8.34 12.59
CA GLY A 70 15.16 8.99 12.63
C GLY A 70 14.00 8.08 13.09
N ASN A 71 14.25 6.81 13.34
CA ASN A 71 13.26 5.83 13.78
C ASN A 71 13.47 5.42 15.25
N GLU A 72 12.40 5.10 15.95
CA GLU A 72 12.43 4.78 17.38
C GLU A 72 12.01 3.32 17.62
N ALA A 73 12.97 2.40 17.54
CA ALA A 73 12.75 1.00 17.90
C ALA A 73 12.37 0.86 19.40
N GLY A 74 11.54 -0.13 19.73
CA GLY A 74 11.12 -0.46 21.10
C GLY A 74 10.04 0.46 21.69
N LYS A 75 9.61 1.52 20.99
CA LYS A 75 8.58 2.47 21.48
C LYS A 75 7.22 2.35 20.78
N ILE A 76 7.15 1.61 19.68
CA ILE A 76 5.92 1.46 18.90
C ILE A 76 5.32 0.09 19.20
N ASP A 77 4.29 0.07 20.03
CA ASP A 77 3.48 -1.12 20.32
C ASP A 77 2.24 -1.09 19.42
N LEU A 78 2.24 -1.90 18.38
CA LEU A 78 1.19 -1.91 17.36
C LEU A 78 -0.11 -2.55 17.84
N ILE A 79 -0.07 -3.36 18.88
CA ILE A 79 -1.25 -4.07 19.41
C ILE A 79 -2.01 -3.20 20.42
N HIS A 80 -1.27 -2.49 21.29
CA HIS A 80 -1.88 -1.69 22.35
C HIS A 80 -1.95 -0.19 22.02
N ASP A 81 -1.45 0.21 20.87
CA ASP A 81 -1.52 1.59 20.39
C ASP A 81 -2.98 2.00 20.11
N LYS A 82 -3.35 3.21 20.56
CA LYS A 82 -4.71 3.74 20.47
C LYS A 82 -5.22 3.86 19.02
N ASP A 83 -4.34 4.22 18.08
CA ASP A 83 -4.71 4.52 16.69
C ASP A 83 -4.41 3.35 15.74
N ARG A 84 -3.53 2.41 16.16
CA ARG A 84 -3.05 1.30 15.33
C ARG A 84 -3.52 -0.07 15.83
N GLY A 85 -3.93 -0.17 17.09
CA GLY A 85 -4.22 -1.44 17.76
C GLY A 85 -5.37 -2.20 17.11
N GLU A 86 -6.48 -1.54 16.83
CA GLU A 86 -7.65 -2.20 16.26
C GLU A 86 -7.36 -2.88 14.92
N ILE A 87 -6.69 -2.18 13.99
CA ILE A 87 -6.36 -2.73 12.68
C ILE A 87 -5.23 -3.78 12.76
N SER A 88 -4.30 -3.63 13.70
CA SER A 88 -3.24 -4.63 13.93
C SER A 88 -3.80 -5.91 14.54
N CYS A 89 -4.71 -5.82 15.51
CA CYS A 89 -5.44 -6.97 16.04
C CYS A 89 -6.26 -7.65 14.96
N TYR A 90 -6.94 -6.88 14.10
CA TYR A 90 -7.66 -7.45 12.97
C TYR A 90 -6.74 -8.26 12.04
N ALA A 91 -5.57 -7.73 11.69
CA ALA A 91 -4.59 -8.43 10.86
C ALA A 91 -4.14 -9.75 11.50
N ARG A 92 -3.80 -9.69 12.80
CA ARG A 92 -3.45 -10.87 13.59
C ARG A 92 -4.60 -11.88 13.61
N ASP A 93 -5.79 -11.49 14.05
CA ASP A 93 -6.89 -12.42 14.32
C ASP A 93 -7.49 -13.04 13.05
N ASN A 94 -7.32 -12.39 11.89
CA ASN A 94 -7.78 -12.87 10.58
C ASN A 94 -6.65 -13.41 9.69
N HIS A 95 -5.42 -13.52 10.17
CA HIS A 95 -4.26 -14.00 9.39
C HIS A 95 -4.11 -13.29 8.05
N THR A 96 -4.35 -11.98 8.02
CA THR A 96 -4.42 -11.23 6.78
C THR A 96 -3.49 -10.01 6.78
N ILE A 97 -2.96 -9.69 5.62
CA ILE A 97 -2.19 -8.46 5.41
C ILE A 97 -3.15 -7.27 5.48
N ILE A 98 -2.70 -6.19 6.12
CA ILE A 98 -3.39 -4.91 6.12
C ILE A 98 -2.49 -3.79 5.59
N THR A 99 -3.15 -2.74 5.06
CA THR A 99 -2.50 -1.49 4.70
C THR A 99 -3.08 -0.36 5.54
N GLN A 100 -2.28 0.30 6.35
CA GLN A 100 -2.72 1.44 7.17
C GLN A 100 -2.13 2.74 6.64
N GLY A 101 -2.94 3.77 6.58
CA GLY A 101 -2.53 5.09 6.11
C GLY A 101 -3.55 5.69 5.13
N PRO A 102 -3.18 6.78 4.41
CA PRO A 102 -1.90 7.48 4.55
C PRO A 102 -1.76 8.19 5.90
N PHE A 103 -0.53 8.32 6.40
CA PHE A 103 -0.17 9.09 7.60
C PHE A 103 1.10 9.91 7.33
N GLU A 104 1.27 11.02 8.03
CA GLU A 104 2.44 11.88 7.90
C GLU A 104 3.72 11.18 8.38
N LEU A 105 4.78 11.27 7.58
CA LEU A 105 6.12 10.81 7.92
C LEU A 105 6.89 11.93 8.63
N LYS A 106 7.85 11.57 9.49
CA LYS A 106 8.68 12.56 10.23
C LYS A 106 9.48 13.48 9.31
N GLN A 107 9.81 13.02 8.13
CA GLN A 107 10.63 13.76 7.14
C GLN A 107 9.76 14.58 6.17
N GLY A 108 8.46 14.69 6.41
CA GLY A 108 7.48 15.18 5.47
C GLY A 108 6.98 14.05 4.57
N ASP A 109 6.07 14.37 3.65
CA ASP A 109 5.36 13.37 2.81
C ASP A 109 4.45 12.42 3.61
N TYR A 110 3.89 11.44 2.93
CA TYR A 110 2.96 10.49 3.52
C TYR A 110 3.46 9.06 3.38
N GLY A 111 3.08 8.21 4.33
CA GLY A 111 3.40 6.80 4.34
C GLY A 111 2.18 5.90 4.36
N ILE A 112 2.34 4.71 3.81
CA ILE A 112 1.41 3.59 3.97
C ILE A 112 2.18 2.44 4.61
N ALA A 113 1.71 1.97 5.77
CA ALA A 113 2.26 0.78 6.40
C ALA A 113 1.60 -0.47 5.83
N VAL A 114 2.38 -1.35 5.24
CA VAL A 114 1.98 -2.73 4.93
C VAL A 114 2.40 -3.59 6.11
N ARG A 115 1.46 -4.28 6.77
CA ARG A 115 1.71 -5.20 7.89
C ARG A 115 1.27 -6.59 7.53
N ASN A 116 2.19 -7.54 7.67
CA ASN A 116 1.96 -8.95 7.41
C ASN A 116 2.14 -9.74 8.72
N PRO A 117 1.11 -10.37 9.25
CA PRO A 117 1.22 -11.15 10.47
C PRO A 117 2.01 -12.44 10.23
N VAL A 118 2.91 -12.72 11.16
CA VAL A 118 3.78 -13.89 11.15
C VAL A 118 3.34 -14.85 12.25
N TYR A 119 3.25 -16.12 11.90
CA TYR A 119 2.95 -17.21 12.85
C TYR A 119 4.05 -18.22 12.78
N LEU A 120 4.49 -18.69 13.94
CA LEU A 120 5.47 -19.75 14.08
C LEU A 120 4.84 -20.95 14.79
N THR A 121 5.50 -22.08 14.71
CA THR A 121 5.08 -23.32 15.38
C THR A 121 6.04 -23.64 16.51
N ASP A 122 5.50 -23.83 17.70
CA ASP A 122 6.29 -24.21 18.87
C ASP A 122 6.73 -25.70 18.84
N THR A 123 7.48 -26.11 19.85
CA THR A 123 7.96 -27.51 20.02
C THR A 123 6.83 -28.52 20.16
N ASN A 124 5.63 -28.08 20.58
CA ASN A 124 4.43 -28.91 20.72
C ASN A 124 3.58 -28.95 19.44
N LYS A 125 4.08 -28.35 18.35
CA LYS A 125 3.37 -28.17 17.06
C LYS A 125 2.13 -27.28 17.16
N GLN A 126 2.10 -26.35 18.12
CA GLN A 126 1.06 -25.35 18.22
C GLN A 126 1.52 -24.06 17.53
N GLU A 127 0.65 -23.52 16.68
CA GLU A 127 0.86 -22.24 16.03
C GLU A 127 0.65 -21.11 17.04
N TYR A 128 1.54 -20.11 17.01
CA TYR A 128 1.42 -18.90 17.80
C TYR A 128 1.75 -17.67 16.96
N PHE A 129 1.15 -16.54 17.30
CA PHE A 129 1.48 -15.27 16.69
C PHE A 129 2.88 -14.83 17.14
N TRP A 130 3.79 -14.72 16.18
CA TRP A 130 5.14 -14.21 16.43
C TRP A 130 5.19 -12.68 16.45
N GLY A 131 4.43 -12.04 15.55
CA GLY A 131 4.47 -10.59 15.38
C GLY A 131 4.16 -10.17 13.92
N PHE A 132 4.78 -9.08 13.48
CA PHE A 132 4.60 -8.56 12.11
C PHE A 132 5.93 -8.35 11.41
N THR A 133 5.95 -8.60 10.10
CA THR A 133 6.87 -7.95 9.16
C THR A 133 6.18 -6.73 8.57
N ILE A 134 6.92 -5.63 8.43
CA ILE A 134 6.33 -4.33 8.06
C ILE A 134 7.21 -3.64 7.04
N VAL A 135 6.56 -3.01 6.06
CA VAL A 135 7.19 -2.05 5.14
C VAL A 135 6.38 -0.77 5.17
N ILE A 136 7.07 0.36 5.30
CA ILE A 136 6.46 1.68 5.12
C ILE A 136 6.76 2.14 3.70
N LEU A 137 5.71 2.28 2.90
CA LEU A 137 5.76 2.77 1.53
C LEU A 137 5.59 4.28 1.53
N ARG A 138 6.46 4.99 0.80
CA ARG A 138 6.43 6.43 0.66
C ARG A 138 5.43 6.84 -0.44
N VAL A 139 4.56 7.79 -0.13
CA VAL A 139 3.58 8.36 -1.07
C VAL A 139 3.98 9.81 -1.35
N PRO A 140 4.11 10.24 -2.63
CA PRO A 140 3.66 9.52 -3.84
C PRO A 140 4.67 8.59 -4.49
N ASP A 141 5.87 8.43 -3.97
CA ASP A 141 7.00 7.76 -4.64
C ASP A 141 6.68 6.34 -5.11
N ILE A 142 5.86 5.60 -4.33
CA ILE A 142 5.43 4.24 -4.73
C ILE A 142 4.63 4.23 -6.04
N PHE A 143 4.03 5.34 -6.43
CA PHE A 143 3.23 5.49 -7.65
C PHE A 143 3.95 6.29 -8.74
N SER A 144 5.23 6.64 -8.56
CA SER A 144 5.95 7.59 -9.42
C SER A 144 5.85 7.27 -10.91
N ASP A 145 6.01 6.02 -11.28
CA ASP A 145 5.95 5.57 -12.67
C ASP A 145 4.54 5.71 -13.26
N SER A 146 3.51 5.33 -12.50
CA SER A 146 2.12 5.46 -12.92
C SER A 146 1.70 6.93 -12.99
N ILE A 147 2.09 7.75 -12.02
CA ILE A 147 1.83 9.19 -11.97
C ILE A 147 2.47 9.90 -13.15
N TYR A 148 3.74 9.61 -13.45
CA TYR A 148 4.44 10.18 -14.60
C TYR A 148 3.73 9.88 -15.92
N ALA A 149 3.33 8.62 -16.12
CA ALA A 149 2.61 8.22 -17.32
C ALA A 149 1.23 8.89 -17.42
N LEU A 150 0.45 8.91 -16.33
CA LEU A 150 -0.87 9.54 -16.30
C LEU A 150 -0.80 11.03 -16.63
N SER A 151 0.14 11.76 -16.02
CA SER A 151 0.36 13.18 -16.25
C SER A 151 0.73 13.46 -17.71
N ASN A 152 1.64 12.68 -18.29
CA ASN A 152 2.07 12.83 -19.69
C ASN A 152 0.95 12.57 -20.70
N PHE A 153 0.00 11.69 -20.37
CA PHE A 153 -1.17 11.42 -21.20
C PHE A 153 -2.35 12.35 -20.92
N GLY A 154 -2.18 13.35 -20.06
CA GLY A 154 -3.19 14.35 -19.75
C GLY A 154 -4.39 13.78 -18.99
N TYR A 155 -4.15 12.94 -18.00
CA TYR A 155 -5.18 12.43 -17.09
C TYR A 155 -5.12 13.12 -15.72
N GLU A 156 -6.30 13.44 -15.19
CA GLU A 156 -6.50 13.63 -13.76
C GLU A 156 -6.86 12.30 -13.13
N TYR A 157 -6.39 12.08 -11.88
CA TYR A 157 -6.53 10.78 -11.22
C TYR A 157 -6.67 10.92 -9.69
N ARG A 158 -7.23 9.88 -9.09
CA ARG A 158 -7.31 9.71 -7.64
C ARG A 158 -7.11 8.24 -7.27
N ILE A 159 -6.27 8.01 -6.28
CA ILE A 159 -6.04 6.72 -5.63
C ILE A 159 -6.63 6.82 -4.24
N SER A 160 -7.52 5.90 -3.89
CA SER A 160 -8.16 5.86 -2.58
C SER A 160 -8.28 4.42 -2.08
N LYS A 161 -8.43 4.26 -0.78
CA LYS A 161 -8.63 2.95 -0.13
C LYS A 161 -9.67 3.06 0.97
N THR A 162 -10.27 1.95 1.37
CA THR A 162 -11.14 1.91 2.55
C THR A 162 -10.37 2.29 3.81
N ALA A 163 -11.04 3.01 4.71
CA ALA A 163 -10.43 3.51 5.94
C ALA A 163 -9.93 2.37 6.85
N SER A 164 -10.63 1.23 6.81
CA SER A 164 -10.29 -0.02 7.49
C SER A 164 -10.89 -1.19 6.72
N PRO A 165 -10.52 -2.45 7.03
CA PRO A 165 -11.10 -3.64 6.40
C PRO A 165 -12.61 -3.77 6.56
N TRP A 166 -13.18 -3.20 7.61
CA TRP A 166 -14.62 -3.23 7.93
C TRP A 166 -15.36 -1.96 7.55
N SER A 167 -14.71 -1.02 6.85
CA SER A 167 -15.29 0.25 6.45
C SER A 167 -15.61 0.28 4.96
N ASP A 168 -16.74 0.86 4.61
CA ASP A 168 -17.10 1.19 3.22
C ASP A 168 -16.68 2.63 2.83
N THR A 169 -16.13 3.40 3.79
CA THR A 169 -15.68 4.77 3.55
C THR A 169 -14.28 4.78 2.94
N TYR A 170 -14.13 5.40 1.79
CA TYR A 170 -12.85 5.60 1.14
C TYR A 170 -12.12 6.84 1.66
N LYS A 171 -10.81 6.71 1.87
CA LYS A 171 -9.87 7.82 2.13
C LYS A 171 -8.97 7.98 0.92
N VAL A 172 -8.74 9.23 0.52
CA VAL A 172 -7.79 9.55 -0.55
C VAL A 172 -6.39 9.25 -0.05
N VAL A 173 -5.64 8.47 -0.82
CA VAL A 173 -4.22 8.19 -0.62
C VAL A 173 -3.38 9.20 -1.37
N TYR A 174 -3.71 9.42 -2.66
CA TYR A 174 -3.06 10.41 -3.51
C TYR A 174 -3.97 10.81 -4.66
N GLN A 175 -3.84 12.05 -5.14
CA GLN A 175 -4.60 12.54 -6.28
C GLN A 175 -3.84 13.65 -7.01
N SER A 176 -4.17 13.87 -8.27
CA SER A 176 -3.72 15.04 -9.04
C SER A 176 -4.43 16.32 -8.59
N ASP A 177 -3.88 17.47 -8.97
CA ASP A 177 -4.41 18.79 -8.56
C ASP A 177 -5.71 19.16 -9.26
N GLY A 178 -6.00 18.54 -10.41
CA GLY A 178 -7.18 18.83 -11.19
C GLY A 178 -8.45 18.16 -10.67
N SER A 179 -9.58 18.57 -11.23
CA SER A 179 -10.88 18.00 -10.83
C SER A 179 -11.22 16.75 -11.66
N LEU A 180 -11.73 15.72 -10.98
CA LEU A 180 -12.24 14.53 -11.65
C LEU A 180 -13.71 14.77 -12.10
N THR A 181 -13.91 14.89 -13.40
CA THR A 181 -15.25 15.05 -13.98
C THR A 181 -15.67 13.74 -14.64
N GLN A 182 -16.75 13.13 -14.16
CA GLN A 182 -17.24 11.82 -14.62
C GLN A 182 -16.12 10.76 -14.71
N PRO A 183 -15.41 10.48 -13.62
CA PRO A 183 -14.28 9.55 -13.64
C PRO A 183 -14.72 8.14 -13.99
N VAL A 184 -13.81 7.40 -14.63
CA VAL A 184 -13.90 5.95 -14.75
C VAL A 184 -13.08 5.34 -13.64
N SER A 185 -13.65 4.39 -12.90
CA SER A 185 -13.01 3.73 -11.77
C SER A 185 -12.58 2.30 -12.09
N TYR A 186 -11.55 1.87 -11.38
CA TYR A 186 -11.10 0.50 -11.28
C TYR A 186 -10.90 0.13 -9.80
N ASP A 187 -11.64 -0.87 -9.34
CA ASP A 187 -11.60 -1.35 -7.96
C ASP A 187 -10.75 -2.62 -7.87
N PHE A 188 -9.91 -2.72 -6.83
CA PHE A 188 -9.06 -3.87 -6.57
C PHE A 188 -8.88 -4.07 -5.06
N LYS A 189 -8.28 -5.21 -4.66
CA LYS A 189 -7.96 -5.50 -3.26
C LYS A 189 -6.45 -5.56 -3.05
N ILE A 190 -6.03 -5.04 -1.91
CA ILE A 190 -4.69 -5.21 -1.33
C ILE A 190 -4.88 -5.67 0.11
N GLY A 191 -4.44 -6.91 0.41
CA GLY A 191 -4.71 -7.49 1.71
C GLY A 191 -6.20 -7.51 2.03
N ALA A 192 -6.58 -6.97 3.17
CA ALA A 192 -7.97 -6.92 3.62
C ALA A 192 -8.75 -5.70 3.10
N GLU A 193 -8.09 -4.68 2.57
CA GLU A 193 -8.74 -3.43 2.17
C GLU A 193 -9.10 -3.39 0.69
N ASN A 194 -10.19 -2.65 0.38
CA ASN A 194 -10.56 -2.32 -0.97
C ASN A 194 -9.89 -1.01 -1.37
N TRP A 195 -9.36 -1.00 -2.58
CA TRP A 195 -8.72 0.14 -3.21
C TRP A 195 -9.50 0.55 -4.45
N ARG A 196 -9.46 1.84 -4.74
CA ARG A 196 -10.10 2.42 -5.92
C ARG A 196 -9.15 3.38 -6.62
N PHE A 197 -8.98 3.16 -7.90
CA PHE A 197 -8.32 4.07 -8.80
C PHE A 197 -9.35 4.73 -9.73
N GLU A 198 -9.30 6.04 -9.87
CA GLU A 198 -10.21 6.83 -10.69
C GLU A 198 -9.41 7.71 -11.63
N ILE A 199 -9.84 7.81 -12.89
CA ILE A 199 -9.22 8.70 -13.89
C ILE A 199 -10.27 9.44 -14.71
N THR A 200 -9.90 10.64 -15.17
CA THR A 200 -10.62 11.40 -16.20
C THR A 200 -9.61 12.10 -17.11
N PRO A 201 -9.82 12.17 -18.45
CA PRO A 201 -8.98 12.98 -19.31
C PRO A 201 -9.16 14.47 -18.98
N GLN A 202 -8.09 15.26 -18.95
CA GLN A 202 -8.14 16.71 -18.77
C GLN A 202 -9.01 17.39 -19.84
N SER A 203 -8.99 16.86 -21.07
CA SER A 203 -9.82 17.34 -22.19
C SER A 203 -11.27 16.86 -22.15
N GLY A 204 -11.67 16.09 -21.11
CA GLY A 204 -12.95 15.39 -21.03
C GLY A 204 -13.02 14.16 -21.94
N TRP A 205 -14.07 13.36 -21.75
CA TRP A 205 -14.33 12.19 -22.59
C TRP A 205 -14.84 12.62 -23.96
N ARG A 206 -14.16 12.23 -25.04
CA ARG A 206 -14.63 12.49 -26.41
C ARG A 206 -15.89 11.69 -26.69
N ASN A 207 -16.98 12.40 -26.97
CA ASN A 207 -18.23 11.79 -27.41
C ASN A 207 -18.14 11.53 -28.92
N ASN A 208 -17.72 10.35 -29.36
CA ASN A 208 -17.64 9.98 -30.79
C ASN A 208 -18.99 10.10 -31.53
N THR A 209 -20.09 10.16 -30.80
CA THR A 209 -21.43 10.34 -31.37
C THR A 209 -21.60 11.70 -32.05
N LEU A 210 -20.93 12.74 -31.53
CA LEU A 210 -20.99 14.09 -32.16
C LEU A 210 -20.23 14.15 -33.49
N ILE A 211 -19.15 13.38 -33.66
CA ILE A 211 -18.37 13.33 -34.91
C ILE A 211 -19.19 12.62 -36.00
N ALA A 212 -19.92 11.55 -35.64
CA ALA A 212 -20.79 10.84 -36.61
C ALA A 212 -21.96 11.69 -37.09
N VAL A 213 -22.51 12.56 -36.24
CA VAL A 213 -23.61 13.47 -36.63
C VAL A 213 -23.12 14.59 -37.54
N VAL A 214 -21.94 15.15 -37.29
CA VAL A 214 -21.39 16.25 -38.13
C VAL A 214 -20.96 15.75 -39.51
N THR A 215 -20.41 14.54 -39.62
CA THR A 215 -20.02 13.93 -40.90
C THR A 215 -21.21 13.41 -41.70
N GLY A 216 -22.32 13.06 -41.03
CA GLY A 216 -23.56 12.63 -41.72
C GLY A 216 -24.39 13.75 -42.37
N PHE A 217 -24.10 15.01 -42.06
CA PHE A 217 -24.79 16.17 -42.68
C PHE A 217 -24.08 16.74 -43.92
N PHE A 218 -22.94 16.17 -44.33
CA PHE A 218 -22.17 16.59 -45.51
C PHE A 218 -22.14 15.55 -46.64
N LEU A 219 -23.03 14.58 -46.64
CA LEU A 219 -23.32 13.64 -47.72
C LEU A 219 -24.78 13.82 -48.18
#